data_d6e5c56ffb9ae969d708700b8a63b526
#
_entry.id   d6e5c56ffb9ae969d708700b8a63b526
#
_cell.length_a   1.000
_cell.length_b   1.000
_cell.length_c   1.000
_cell.angle_alpha   90.00
_cell.angle_beta   90.00
_cell.angle_gamma   90.00
#
_symmetry.space_group_name_H-M   'P 1'
#
loop_
_entity.id
_entity.type
_entity.pdbx_description
1 polymer ?
#
loop_
_entity_poly.entity_id
_entity_poly.type
_entity_poly.pdbx_seq_one_letter_code
_entity_poly.pdbx_strand_id
1 'polypeptide(L)'
;MFLIFLFILLSLSLAARYTLRTFGIRRNEKIAVWVTVRGFKANEILDRGLKVKEYELKRKNFSDTGCFGFGITKHIDLGLKYDPSTGIFGMDFYVVLVRPGVRVSRRKLKPGKLGTRQRVTKEDAMSWFKQKYEGFVL
;
A
#
# COMPACT_ATOMS: atom_id res chain seq x y z
N MET A 1 17.91 7.41 -13.81
CA MET A 1 16.83 8.14 -14.50
C MET A 1 15.78 7.23 -15.13
N PHE A 2 16.12 6.09 -15.70
CA PHE A 2 15.19 5.10 -16.32
C PHE A 2 14.17 4.47 -15.33
N LEU A 3 14.56 4.27 -14.09
CA LEU A 3 13.67 3.66 -13.07
C LEU A 3 12.55 4.59 -12.58
N ILE A 4 12.74 5.91 -12.61
CA ILE A 4 11.71 6.88 -12.24
C ILE A 4 10.65 6.96 -13.34
N PHE A 5 11.05 6.84 -14.59
CA PHE A 5 10.14 6.85 -15.73
C PHE A 5 9.26 5.60 -15.80
N LEU A 6 9.81 4.43 -15.48
CA LEU A 6 9.05 3.18 -15.37
C LEU A 6 8.03 3.22 -14.21
N PHE A 7 8.32 3.95 -13.15
CA PHE A 7 7.45 4.12 -12.00
C PHE A 7 6.20 4.96 -12.30
N ILE A 8 6.35 6.00 -13.12
CA ILE A 8 5.23 6.85 -13.57
C ILE A 8 4.32 6.08 -14.54
N LEU A 9 4.88 5.17 -15.33
CA LEU A 9 4.11 4.32 -16.27
C LEU A 9 3.23 3.26 -15.58
N LEU A 10 3.54 2.88 -14.34
CA LEU A 10 2.77 1.90 -13.57
C LEU A 10 1.71 2.52 -12.65
N SER A 11 1.62 3.84 -12.58
CA SER A 11 0.55 4.51 -11.85
C SER A 11 -0.76 4.42 -12.65
N LEU A 12 -1.81 3.93 -12.00
CA LEU A 12 -3.14 3.81 -12.57
C LEU A 12 -4.06 4.88 -11.99
N SER A 13 -4.63 5.71 -12.86
CA SER A 13 -5.65 6.67 -12.46
C SER A 13 -7.05 6.07 -12.62
N LEU A 14 -7.90 6.29 -11.63
CA LEU A 14 -9.29 5.89 -11.66
C LEU A 14 -10.18 7.09 -12.00
N ALA A 15 -11.08 6.89 -12.95
CA ALA A 15 -12.08 7.88 -13.35
C ALA A 15 -13.44 7.61 -12.70
N ALA A 16 -14.17 8.66 -12.38
CA ALA A 16 -15.53 8.56 -11.88
C ALA A 16 -16.46 7.95 -12.95
N ARG A 17 -17.29 6.99 -12.56
CA ARG A 17 -18.23 6.33 -13.47
C ARG A 17 -19.45 7.21 -13.79
N TYR A 18 -19.88 8.03 -12.84
CA TYR A 18 -21.03 8.91 -12.95
C TYR A 18 -20.85 10.18 -12.13
N THR A 19 -21.67 11.19 -12.44
CA THR A 19 -21.64 12.49 -11.76
C THR A 19 -22.32 12.38 -10.40
N LEU A 20 -21.61 12.83 -9.34
CA LEU A 20 -22.15 12.99 -8.00
C LEU A 20 -22.00 14.45 -7.55
N ARG A 21 -23.12 15.16 -7.50
CA ARG A 21 -23.14 16.59 -7.13
C ARG A 21 -22.67 16.84 -5.70
N THR A 22 -23.01 15.94 -4.77
CA THR A 22 -22.64 16.03 -3.36
C THR A 22 -21.13 16.00 -3.13
N PHE A 23 -20.38 15.29 -3.97
CA PHE A 23 -18.92 15.22 -3.94
C PHE A 23 -18.23 16.17 -4.94
N GLY A 24 -19.01 16.90 -5.74
CA GLY A 24 -18.46 17.83 -6.74
C GLY A 24 -17.72 17.16 -7.90
N ILE A 25 -17.98 15.88 -8.16
CA ILE A 25 -17.30 15.11 -9.20
C ILE A 25 -18.19 14.92 -10.45
N ARG A 26 -17.55 14.96 -11.63
CA ARG A 26 -18.18 14.70 -12.92
C ARG A 26 -17.79 13.34 -13.47
N ARG A 27 -18.63 12.79 -14.34
CA ARG A 27 -18.32 11.55 -15.08
C ARG A 27 -17.00 11.70 -15.83
N ASN A 28 -16.17 10.63 -15.80
CA ASN A 28 -14.83 10.55 -16.42
C ASN A 28 -13.77 11.49 -15.83
N GLU A 29 -14.05 12.14 -14.71
CA GLU A 29 -13.04 12.90 -13.98
C GLU A 29 -12.12 11.97 -13.22
N LYS A 30 -10.80 12.25 -13.25
CA LYS A 30 -9.81 11.47 -12.49
C LYS A 30 -9.93 11.79 -11.01
N ILE A 31 -10.27 10.80 -10.19
CA ILE A 31 -10.57 10.98 -8.76
C ILE A 31 -9.59 10.28 -7.83
N ALA A 32 -8.88 9.27 -8.31
CA ALA A 32 -7.92 8.53 -7.50
C ALA A 32 -6.74 8.04 -8.36
N VAL A 33 -5.59 7.88 -7.71
CA VAL A 33 -4.38 7.31 -8.31
C VAL A 33 -3.85 6.24 -7.36
N TRP A 34 -3.43 5.12 -7.91
CA TRP A 34 -2.77 4.08 -7.14
C TRP A 34 -1.57 3.51 -7.90
N VAL A 35 -0.62 2.98 -7.17
CA VAL A 35 0.58 2.37 -7.71
C VAL A 35 1.00 1.16 -6.87
N THR A 36 1.46 0.11 -7.54
CA THR A 36 2.04 -1.06 -6.86
C THR A 36 3.56 -0.96 -6.90
N VAL A 37 4.17 -0.92 -5.73
CA VAL A 37 5.61 -0.84 -5.55
C VAL A 37 6.13 -2.15 -4.98
N ARG A 38 7.27 -2.63 -5.46
CA ARG A 38 7.88 -3.90 -5.05
C ARG A 38 9.37 -3.72 -4.75
N GLY A 39 9.93 -4.67 -3.99
CA GLY A 39 11.37 -4.75 -3.72
C GLY A 39 11.87 -3.66 -2.77
N PHE A 40 13.10 -3.23 -2.98
CA PHE A 40 13.79 -2.28 -2.10
C PHE A 40 13.04 -0.95 -1.93
N LYS A 41 12.52 -0.38 -3.03
CA LYS A 41 11.74 0.87 -2.98
C LYS A 41 10.45 0.76 -2.17
N ALA A 42 9.81 -0.42 -2.16
CA ALA A 42 8.65 -0.64 -1.32
C ALA A 42 9.00 -0.53 0.16
N ASN A 43 10.13 -1.09 0.57
CA ASN A 43 10.61 -0.99 1.94
C ASN A 43 10.92 0.46 2.34
N GLU A 44 11.58 1.22 1.47
CA GLU A 44 11.90 2.63 1.71
C GLU A 44 10.65 3.49 1.89
N ILE A 45 9.66 3.33 1.00
CA ILE A 45 8.40 4.08 1.08
C ILE A 45 7.61 3.66 2.34
N LEU A 46 7.60 2.37 2.65
CA LEU A 46 6.92 1.84 3.84
C LEU A 46 7.56 2.38 5.13
N ASP A 47 8.88 2.43 5.20
CA ASP A 47 9.60 2.98 6.34
C ASP A 47 9.27 4.46 6.57
N ARG A 48 9.26 5.27 5.51
CA ARG A 48 8.84 6.66 5.60
C ARG A 48 7.38 6.80 6.08
N GLY A 49 6.49 5.94 5.59
CA GLY A 49 5.09 5.94 6.00
C GLY A 49 4.90 5.53 7.46
N LEU A 50 5.61 4.51 7.92
CA LEU A 50 5.58 4.05 9.30
C LEU A 50 6.18 5.07 10.28
N LYS A 51 7.19 5.82 9.86
CA LYS A 51 7.77 6.90 10.65
C LYS A 51 6.73 7.98 10.99
N VAL A 52 5.85 8.33 10.06
CA VAL A 52 4.73 9.26 10.33
C VAL A 52 3.74 8.69 11.35
N LYS A 53 3.60 7.36 11.41
CA LYS A 53 2.78 6.63 12.40
C LYS A 53 3.53 6.23 13.65
N GLU A 54 4.76 6.71 13.85
CA GLU A 54 5.60 6.40 15.02
C GLU A 54 5.81 4.89 15.23
N TYR A 55 5.72 4.10 14.14
CA TYR A 55 5.78 2.63 14.14
C TYR A 55 4.71 1.95 15.01
N GLU A 56 3.60 2.63 15.26
CA GLU A 56 2.46 2.10 16.02
C GLU A 56 1.30 1.72 15.09
N LEU A 57 0.89 0.46 15.14
CA LEU A 57 -0.27 -0.04 14.41
C LEU A 57 -1.23 -0.76 15.35
N LYS A 58 -2.52 -0.61 15.11
CA LYS A 58 -3.55 -1.34 15.86
C LYS A 58 -3.70 -2.76 15.32
N ARG A 59 -4.04 -3.72 16.17
CA ARG A 59 -4.30 -5.11 15.78
C ARG A 59 -5.36 -5.23 14.67
N LYS A 60 -6.32 -4.31 14.59
CA LYS A 60 -7.33 -4.25 13.53
C LYS A 60 -6.78 -3.88 12.14
N ASN A 61 -5.57 -3.30 12.09
CA ASN A 61 -4.92 -2.95 10.83
C ASN A 61 -4.35 -4.17 10.10
N PHE A 62 -4.28 -5.32 10.79
CA PHE A 62 -3.79 -6.58 10.23
C PHE A 62 -4.96 -7.49 9.86
N SER A 63 -4.99 -7.97 8.62
CA SER A 63 -5.98 -8.93 8.13
C SER A 63 -5.57 -10.37 8.42
N ASP A 64 -6.53 -11.28 8.37
CA ASP A 64 -6.28 -12.72 8.60
C ASP A 64 -5.41 -13.36 7.50
N THR A 65 -5.32 -12.69 6.35
CA THR A 65 -4.46 -13.10 5.22
C THR A 65 -3.02 -12.60 5.31
N GLY A 66 -2.61 -12.04 6.46
CA GLY A 66 -1.27 -11.51 6.65
C GLY A 66 -0.97 -10.20 5.91
N CYS A 67 -1.99 -9.50 5.45
CA CYS A 67 -1.86 -8.16 4.90
C CYS A 67 -2.12 -7.13 5.99
N PHE A 68 -1.57 -5.93 5.84
CA PHE A 68 -1.90 -4.82 6.73
C PHE A 68 -1.93 -3.50 5.98
N GLY A 69 -2.61 -2.52 6.55
CA GLY A 69 -2.73 -1.20 5.95
C GLY A 69 -2.88 -0.10 6.98
N PHE A 70 -2.48 1.09 6.58
CA PHE A 70 -2.64 2.31 7.37
C PHE A 70 -2.74 3.52 6.44
N GLY A 71 -3.34 4.60 6.92
CA GLY A 71 -3.50 5.84 6.17
C GLY A 71 -2.72 7.00 6.80
N ILE A 72 -2.28 7.91 5.96
CA ILE A 72 -1.68 9.19 6.34
C ILE A 72 -2.59 10.29 5.84
N THR A 73 -2.88 11.27 6.70
CA THR A 73 -3.80 12.38 6.37
C THR A 73 -3.17 13.42 5.46
N LYS A 74 -1.86 13.63 5.60
CA LYS A 74 -1.12 14.65 4.86
C LYS A 74 0.14 14.04 4.23
N HIS A 75 0.23 14.07 2.89
CA HIS A 75 1.41 13.56 2.19
C HIS A 75 2.70 14.35 2.50
N ILE A 76 2.59 15.59 2.95
CA ILE A 76 3.74 16.42 3.35
C ILE A 76 4.48 15.87 4.57
N ASP A 77 3.81 15.09 5.44
CA ASP A 77 4.43 14.46 6.60
C ASP A 77 5.48 13.40 6.19
N LEU A 78 5.44 12.93 4.94
CA LEU A 78 6.47 12.05 4.35
C LEU A 78 7.78 12.77 3.99
N GLY A 79 7.89 14.06 4.27
CA GLY A 79 9.04 14.89 3.90
C GLY A 79 8.99 15.44 2.47
N LEU A 80 7.81 15.41 1.85
CA LEU A 80 7.60 15.99 0.53
C LEU A 80 7.38 17.51 0.65
N LYS A 81 7.95 18.26 -0.31
CA LYS A 81 7.75 19.71 -0.37
C LYS A 81 6.29 20.04 -0.66
N TYR A 82 5.74 20.98 0.09
CA TYR A 82 4.41 21.52 -0.18
C TYR A 82 4.39 22.33 -1.47
N ASP A 83 3.46 22.02 -2.35
CA ASP A 83 3.18 22.77 -3.56
C ASP A 83 1.75 23.33 -3.48
N PRO A 84 1.57 24.68 -3.44
CA PRO A 84 0.25 25.29 -3.36
C PRO A 84 -0.67 24.94 -4.54
N SER A 85 -0.10 24.65 -5.72
CA SER A 85 -0.87 24.27 -6.92
C SER A 85 -1.50 22.89 -6.80
N THR A 86 -0.84 21.97 -6.09
CA THR A 86 -1.28 20.58 -5.92
C THR A 86 -2.14 20.41 -4.67
N GLY A 87 -1.89 21.17 -3.61
CA GLY A 87 -2.58 21.06 -2.33
C GLY A 87 -2.09 19.89 -1.47
N ILE A 88 -2.91 19.49 -0.50
CA ILE A 88 -2.61 18.40 0.44
C ILE A 88 -3.52 17.22 0.15
N PHE A 89 -2.92 16.03 0.00
CA PHE A 89 -3.64 14.76 -0.20
C PHE A 89 -3.40 13.79 0.93
N GLY A 90 -4.44 13.04 1.27
CA GLY A 90 -4.30 11.83 2.06
C GLY A 90 -3.70 10.69 1.23
N MET A 91 -3.04 9.74 1.90
CA MET A 91 -2.44 8.58 1.26
C MET A 91 -2.68 7.33 2.10
N ASP A 92 -3.13 6.26 1.45
CA ASP A 92 -3.33 4.97 2.07
C ASP A 92 -2.26 3.98 1.61
N PHE A 93 -1.72 3.24 2.58
CA PHE A 93 -0.76 2.18 2.36
C PHE A 93 -1.45 0.83 2.57
N TYR A 94 -1.28 -0.06 1.61
CA TYR A 94 -1.70 -1.44 1.72
C TYR A 94 -0.54 -2.37 1.44
N VAL A 95 -0.14 -3.13 2.45
CA VAL A 95 1.04 -4.00 2.41
C VAL A 95 0.61 -5.45 2.35
N VAL A 96 1.11 -6.15 1.33
CA VAL A 96 0.88 -7.57 1.14
C VAL A 96 2.16 -8.32 1.41
N LEU A 97 2.17 -9.13 2.47
CA LEU A 97 3.28 -10.03 2.78
C LEU A 97 3.08 -11.36 2.07
N VAL A 98 4.13 -11.85 1.44
CA VAL A 98 4.11 -13.12 0.72
C VAL A 98 5.37 -13.94 1.02
N ARG A 99 5.22 -15.25 1.07
CA ARG A 99 6.36 -16.19 1.10
C ARG A 99 6.76 -16.58 -0.33
N PRO A 100 8.03 -17.00 -0.56
CA PRO A 100 8.42 -17.58 -1.83
C PRO A 100 7.48 -18.70 -2.25
N GLY A 101 7.17 -18.79 -3.56
CA GLY A 101 6.23 -19.79 -4.06
C GLY A 101 4.79 -19.30 -4.27
N VAL A 102 4.43 -18.07 -3.87
CA VAL A 102 3.10 -17.48 -4.11
C VAL A 102 2.71 -17.42 -5.59
N ARG A 103 3.70 -17.45 -6.49
CA ARG A 103 3.48 -17.47 -7.94
C ARG A 103 2.60 -18.61 -8.41
N VAL A 104 2.60 -19.76 -7.73
CA VAL A 104 1.78 -20.92 -8.09
C VAL A 104 0.29 -20.57 -8.14
N SER A 105 -0.19 -19.72 -7.23
CA SER A 105 -1.58 -19.28 -7.21
C SER A 105 -1.92 -18.16 -8.20
N ARG A 106 -0.89 -17.47 -8.74
CA ARG A 106 -1.09 -16.29 -9.61
C ARG A 106 -0.63 -16.49 -11.05
N ARG A 107 0.02 -17.61 -11.37
CA ARG A 107 0.47 -17.91 -12.73
C ARG A 107 -0.73 -18.22 -13.65
N LYS A 108 -0.60 -17.87 -14.93
CA LYS A 108 -1.66 -18.08 -15.94
C LYS A 108 -1.89 -19.56 -16.26
N LEU A 109 -0.80 -20.33 -16.41
CA LEU A 109 -0.85 -21.75 -16.75
C LEU A 109 -0.79 -22.60 -15.48
N LYS A 110 -1.71 -23.58 -15.36
CA LYS A 110 -1.81 -24.53 -14.23
C LYS A 110 -1.78 -23.82 -12.87
N PRO A 111 -2.68 -22.82 -12.60
CA PRO A 111 -2.78 -22.21 -11.30
C PRO A 111 -3.18 -23.27 -10.25
N GLY A 112 -2.64 -23.15 -9.05
CA GLY A 112 -2.94 -24.04 -7.94
C GLY A 112 -3.21 -23.26 -6.65
N LYS A 113 -3.81 -23.89 -5.66
CA LYS A 113 -4.00 -23.29 -4.33
C LYS A 113 -2.69 -23.37 -3.54
N LEU A 114 -2.40 -22.32 -2.77
CA LEU A 114 -1.29 -22.35 -1.82
C LEU A 114 -1.64 -23.27 -0.64
N GLY A 115 -0.69 -24.14 -0.28
CA GLY A 115 -0.78 -24.95 0.92
C GLY A 115 -0.83 -24.11 2.20
N THR A 116 -1.38 -24.68 3.26
CA THR A 116 -1.55 -23.98 4.54
C THR A 116 -0.23 -23.46 5.13
N ARG A 117 0.84 -24.22 5.01
CA ARG A 117 2.19 -23.86 5.48
C ARG A 117 2.81 -22.67 4.73
N GLN A 118 2.36 -22.41 3.50
CA GLN A 118 2.88 -21.30 2.67
C GLN A 118 2.06 -20.01 2.81
N ARG A 119 0.93 -20.08 3.47
CA ARG A 119 0.11 -18.88 3.73
C ARG A 119 0.70 -18.09 4.87
N VAL A 120 0.64 -16.77 4.74
CA VAL A 120 0.98 -15.85 5.82
C VAL A 120 -0.27 -15.62 6.66
N THR A 121 -0.17 -15.80 7.96
CA THR A 121 -1.24 -15.55 8.91
C THR A 121 -1.14 -14.13 9.49
N LYS A 122 -2.17 -13.70 10.18
CA LYS A 122 -2.17 -12.43 10.92
C LYS A 122 -1.05 -12.35 11.95
N GLU A 123 -0.82 -13.44 12.67
CA GLU A 123 0.21 -13.54 13.70
C GLU A 123 1.61 -13.48 13.11
N ASP A 124 1.82 -14.15 11.98
CA ASP A 124 3.09 -14.06 11.23
C ASP A 124 3.38 -12.62 10.80
N ALA A 125 2.35 -11.91 10.31
CA ALA A 125 2.50 -10.52 9.89
C ALA A 125 2.82 -9.57 11.05
N MET A 126 2.16 -9.75 12.19
CA MET A 126 2.45 -8.97 13.41
C MET A 126 3.86 -9.26 13.94
N SER A 127 4.28 -10.51 13.97
CA SER A 127 5.62 -10.91 14.38
C SER A 127 6.69 -10.33 13.45
N TRP A 128 6.47 -10.41 12.14
CA TRP A 128 7.35 -9.81 11.14
C TRP A 128 7.46 -8.29 11.32
N PHE A 129 6.34 -7.60 11.58
CA PHE A 129 6.33 -6.15 11.80
C PHE A 129 7.14 -5.76 13.02
N LYS A 130 6.97 -6.47 14.14
CA LYS A 130 7.74 -6.26 15.37
C LYS A 130 9.24 -6.49 15.18
N GLN A 131 9.61 -7.58 14.48
CA GLN A 131 11.02 -7.91 14.27
C GLN A 131 11.72 -6.94 13.29
N LYS A 132 11.05 -6.53 12.24
CA LYS A 132 11.68 -5.73 11.17
C LYS A 132 11.74 -4.24 11.48
N TYR A 133 10.71 -3.70 12.12
CA TYR A 133 10.57 -2.26 12.37
C TYR A 133 10.59 -1.92 13.86
N GLU A 134 10.77 -2.91 14.74
CA GLU A 134 10.68 -2.72 16.20
C GLU A 134 9.35 -2.04 16.59
N GLY A 135 8.30 -2.26 15.77
CA GLY A 135 7.03 -1.58 15.88
C GLY A 135 6.14 -2.13 16.99
N PHE A 136 5.28 -1.27 17.50
CA PHE A 136 4.29 -1.62 18.51
C PHE A 136 2.96 -2.01 17.85
N VAL A 137 2.34 -3.08 18.36
CA VAL A 137 0.99 -3.50 17.94
C VAL A 137 0.07 -3.36 19.16
N LEU A 138 -0.83 -2.38 19.06
CA LEU A 138 -1.85 -2.06 20.06
C LEU A 138 -3.12 -2.89 19.86
#